data_cdfe427f4336ed6c4e75cbe19662b520
#
_entry.id   cdfe427f4336ed6c4e75cbe19662b520
#
_cell.length_a   1.000
_cell.length_b   1.000
_cell.length_c   1.000
_cell.angle_alpha   90.00
_cell.angle_beta   90.00
_cell.angle_gamma   90.00
#
_symmetry.space_group_name_H-M   'P 1'
#
loop_
_entity.id
_entity.type
_entity.pdbx_description
1 polymer ?
#
loop_
_entity_poly.entity_id
_entity_poly.type
_entity_poly.pdbx_seq_one_letter_code
_entity_poly.pdbx_strand_id
1 'polypeptide(L)'
;MANSKSAIKRIRTAERNRLRNKAYKSALRTLTKSYFGAVETYTAEPTPENMETVKQAMSAAYSKIDKAVKRKVIHRNNGARKKARIARVLKKATAA
;
A
#
# COMPACT_ATOMS: atom_id res chain seq x y z
N MET A 1 -23.15 32.50 13.39
CA MET A 1 -21.71 32.62 13.54
C MET A 1 -21.00 31.40 12.97
N ALA A 2 -20.04 31.68 12.10
CA ALA A 2 -19.31 30.59 11.43
C ALA A 2 -18.53 29.69 12.38
N ASN A 3 -18.35 30.13 13.64
CA ASN A 3 -17.55 29.43 14.63
C ASN A 3 -18.38 28.54 15.56
N SER A 4 -19.43 27.94 15.04
CA SER A 4 -20.20 27.00 15.82
C SER A 4 -19.34 25.78 16.19
N LYS A 5 -19.68 25.12 17.27
CA LYS A 5 -18.99 23.90 17.72
C LYS A 5 -18.95 22.83 16.63
N SER A 6 -20.00 22.73 15.81
CA SER A 6 -20.05 21.76 14.71
C SER A 6 -19.08 22.10 13.58
N ALA A 7 -18.84 23.40 13.29
CA ALA A 7 -17.86 23.81 12.30
C ALA A 7 -16.43 23.48 12.76
N ILE A 8 -16.14 23.74 14.04
CA ILE A 8 -14.85 23.40 14.64
C ILE A 8 -14.63 21.89 14.62
N LYS A 9 -15.67 21.11 14.94
CA LYS A 9 -15.60 19.64 14.91
C LYS A 9 -15.31 19.13 13.50
N ARG A 10 -15.93 19.73 12.47
CA ARG A 10 -15.68 19.35 11.08
C ARG A 10 -14.24 19.60 10.67
N ILE A 11 -13.69 20.75 11.05
CA ILE A 11 -12.29 21.09 10.76
C ILE A 11 -11.33 20.08 11.40
N ARG A 12 -11.56 19.74 12.66
CA ARG A 12 -10.74 18.76 13.38
C ARG A 12 -10.84 17.37 12.74
N THR A 13 -12.04 16.95 12.35
CA THR A 13 -12.26 15.67 11.69
C THR A 13 -11.55 15.63 10.34
N ALA A 14 -11.66 16.71 9.54
CA ALA A 14 -10.99 16.79 8.24
C ALA A 14 -9.47 16.71 8.40
N GLU A 15 -8.91 17.42 9.39
CA GLU A 15 -7.47 17.41 9.67
C GLU A 15 -7.00 16.00 10.08
N ARG A 16 -7.74 15.33 10.94
CA ARG A 16 -7.45 13.96 11.37
C ARG A 16 -7.47 13.00 10.18
N ASN A 17 -8.48 13.12 9.31
CA ASN A 17 -8.60 12.28 8.12
C ASN A 17 -7.45 12.53 7.15
N ARG A 18 -7.05 13.78 6.97
CA ARG A 18 -5.92 14.15 6.11
C ARG A 18 -4.63 13.51 6.60
N LEU A 19 -4.37 13.59 7.89
CA LEU A 19 -3.17 12.99 8.50
C LEU A 19 -3.17 11.47 8.37
N ARG A 20 -4.33 10.84 8.61
CA ARG A 20 -4.48 9.39 8.46
C ARG A 20 -4.25 8.96 7.02
N ASN A 21 -4.83 9.70 6.05
CA ASN A 21 -4.67 9.38 4.63
C ASN A 21 -3.21 9.52 4.20
N LYS A 22 -2.53 10.55 4.68
CA LYS A 22 -1.11 10.75 4.42
C LYS A 22 -0.27 9.59 4.97
N ALA A 23 -0.58 9.13 6.19
CA ALA A 23 0.10 8.00 6.81
C ALA A 23 -0.10 6.70 6.02
N TYR A 24 -1.33 6.43 5.56
CA TYR A 24 -1.62 5.26 4.73
C TYR A 24 -0.87 5.30 3.40
N LYS A 25 -0.87 6.45 2.72
CA LYS A 25 -0.17 6.61 1.44
C LYS A 25 1.32 6.42 1.60
N SER A 26 1.90 6.96 2.66
CA SER A 26 3.32 6.79 2.98
C SER A 26 3.66 5.34 3.25
N ALA A 27 2.84 4.64 4.04
CA ALA A 27 3.02 3.23 4.33
C ALA A 27 2.92 2.36 3.07
N LEU A 28 1.96 2.65 2.18
CA LEU A 28 1.80 1.95 0.91
C LEU A 28 3.04 2.11 0.03
N ARG A 29 3.58 3.33 -0.04
CA ARG A 29 4.79 3.60 -0.81
C ARG A 29 5.98 2.80 -0.26
N THR A 30 6.15 2.81 1.06
CA THR A 30 7.23 2.08 1.73
C THR A 30 7.14 0.58 1.48
N LEU A 31 5.94 0.00 1.66
CA LEU A 31 5.73 -1.44 1.47
C LEU A 31 5.89 -1.87 0.02
N THR A 32 5.41 -1.06 -0.92
CA THR A 32 5.56 -1.32 -2.36
C THR A 32 7.02 -1.28 -2.77
N LYS A 33 7.76 -0.29 -2.28
CA LYS A 33 9.19 -0.16 -2.55
C LYS A 33 9.97 -1.35 -1.97
N SER A 34 9.63 -1.76 -0.76
CA SER A 34 10.23 -2.94 -0.11
C SER A 34 9.98 -4.20 -0.92
N TYR A 35 8.75 -4.37 -1.43
CA TYR A 35 8.40 -5.49 -2.29
C TYR A 35 9.22 -5.52 -3.57
N PHE A 36 9.34 -4.38 -4.26
CA PHE A 36 10.13 -4.30 -5.48
C PHE A 36 11.61 -4.62 -5.23
N GLY A 37 12.15 -4.14 -4.09
CA GLY A 37 13.50 -4.48 -3.68
C GLY A 37 13.70 -5.97 -3.45
N ALA A 38 12.71 -6.63 -2.82
CA ALA A 38 12.75 -8.08 -2.60
C ALA A 38 12.71 -8.85 -3.93
N VAL A 39 11.91 -8.38 -4.90
CA VAL A 39 11.84 -8.98 -6.23
C VAL A 39 13.17 -8.85 -6.97
N GLU A 40 13.81 -7.69 -6.89
CA GLU A 40 15.13 -7.48 -7.48
C GLU A 40 16.17 -8.42 -6.90
N THR A 41 16.16 -8.59 -5.58
CA THR A 41 17.07 -9.53 -4.90
C THR A 41 16.82 -10.96 -5.35
N TYR A 42 15.55 -11.36 -5.47
CA TYR A 42 15.19 -12.68 -5.98
C TYR A 42 15.65 -12.88 -7.42
N THR A 43 15.48 -11.87 -8.27
CA THR A 43 15.89 -11.94 -9.68
C THR A 43 17.40 -12.15 -9.81
N ALA A 44 18.16 -11.44 -8.96
CA ALA A 44 19.62 -11.56 -8.94
C ALA A 44 20.08 -12.91 -8.36
N GLU A 45 19.37 -13.43 -7.37
CA GLU A 45 19.71 -14.67 -6.68
C GLU A 45 18.42 -15.44 -6.35
N PRO A 46 17.94 -16.29 -7.29
CA PRO A 46 16.65 -16.97 -7.13
C PRO A 46 16.76 -18.17 -6.18
N THR A 47 16.73 -17.89 -4.89
CA THR A 47 16.76 -18.91 -3.83
C THR A 47 15.38 -19.02 -3.18
N PRO A 48 15.06 -20.18 -2.53
CA PRO A 48 13.80 -20.30 -1.77
C PRO A 48 13.66 -19.26 -0.66
N GLU A 49 14.75 -18.89 0.00
CA GLU A 49 14.73 -17.86 1.04
C GLU A 49 14.32 -16.50 0.47
N ASN A 50 14.88 -16.14 -0.68
CA ASN A 50 14.54 -14.87 -1.33
C ASN A 50 13.09 -14.86 -1.83
N MET A 51 12.58 -16.01 -2.31
CA MET A 51 11.17 -16.12 -2.68
C MET A 51 10.27 -15.95 -1.47
N GLU A 52 10.63 -16.49 -0.33
CA GLU A 52 9.85 -16.31 0.90
C GLU A 52 9.79 -14.85 1.31
N THR A 53 10.90 -14.13 1.20
CA THR A 53 10.95 -12.69 1.46
C THR A 53 10.01 -11.92 0.52
N VAL A 54 9.99 -12.28 -0.77
CA VAL A 54 9.08 -11.69 -1.75
C VAL A 54 7.62 -11.93 -1.36
N LYS A 55 7.28 -13.15 -0.98
CA LYS A 55 5.91 -13.51 -0.58
C LYS A 55 5.47 -12.74 0.66
N GLN A 56 6.34 -12.60 1.65
CA GLN A 56 6.05 -11.85 2.86
C GLN A 56 5.82 -10.37 2.54
N ALA A 57 6.68 -9.79 1.70
CA ALA A 57 6.55 -8.39 1.28
C ALA A 57 5.27 -8.16 0.48
N MET A 58 4.91 -9.10 -0.41
CA MET A 58 3.68 -9.04 -1.19
C MET A 58 2.45 -9.09 -0.29
N SER A 59 2.45 -9.99 0.68
CA SER A 59 1.36 -10.14 1.64
C SER A 59 1.16 -8.86 2.46
N ALA A 60 2.24 -8.26 2.94
CA ALA A 60 2.19 -7.01 3.68
C ALA A 60 1.64 -5.86 2.83
N ALA A 61 2.09 -5.74 1.59
CA ALA A 61 1.61 -4.71 0.66
C ALA A 61 0.12 -4.90 0.34
N TYR A 62 -0.31 -6.12 0.05
CA TYR A 62 -1.72 -6.42 -0.23
C TYR A 62 -2.61 -6.10 0.96
N SER A 63 -2.20 -6.51 2.16
CA SER A 63 -2.94 -6.23 3.38
C SER A 63 -3.14 -4.72 3.57
N LYS A 64 -2.09 -3.93 3.36
CA LYS A 64 -2.18 -2.48 3.51
C LYS A 64 -3.05 -1.83 2.43
N ILE A 65 -2.97 -2.32 1.19
CA ILE A 65 -3.83 -1.85 0.09
C ILE A 65 -5.29 -2.11 0.44
N ASP A 66 -5.63 -3.31 0.90
CA ASP A 66 -7.00 -3.67 1.26
C ASP A 66 -7.52 -2.81 2.40
N LYS A 67 -6.71 -2.55 3.41
CA LYS A 67 -7.08 -1.66 4.52
C LYS A 67 -7.29 -0.23 4.04
N ALA A 68 -6.45 0.25 3.14
CA ALA A 68 -6.59 1.60 2.59
C ALA A 68 -7.88 1.75 1.79
N VAL A 69 -8.26 0.73 1.01
CA VAL A 69 -9.54 0.71 0.28
C VAL A 69 -10.71 0.68 1.27
N LYS A 70 -10.65 -0.20 2.27
CA LYS A 70 -11.70 -0.32 3.28
C LYS A 70 -11.93 0.98 4.04
N ARG A 71 -10.86 1.72 4.31
CA ARG A 71 -10.93 3.01 5.01
C ARG A 71 -11.13 4.19 4.08
N LYS A 72 -11.36 3.94 2.80
CA LYS A 72 -11.62 4.96 1.77
C LYS A 72 -10.47 5.96 1.60
N VAL A 73 -9.25 5.55 1.91
CA VAL A 73 -8.04 6.35 1.63
C VAL A 73 -7.76 6.37 0.14
N ILE A 74 -7.97 5.23 -0.53
CA ILE A 74 -7.87 5.09 -1.97
C ILE A 74 -9.13 4.41 -2.50
N HIS A 75 -9.47 4.69 -3.76
CA HIS A 75 -10.61 4.07 -4.41
C HIS A 75 -10.31 2.59 -4.69
N ARG A 76 -11.33 1.72 -4.68
CA ARG A 76 -11.19 0.28 -4.96
C ARG A 76 -10.50 0.00 -6.29
N ASN A 77 -10.76 0.82 -7.31
CA ASN A 77 -10.12 0.64 -8.62
C ASN A 77 -8.63 0.93 -8.56
N ASN A 78 -8.23 1.92 -7.77
CA ASN A 78 -6.83 2.22 -7.51
C ASN A 78 -6.14 1.07 -6.77
N GLY A 79 -6.82 0.52 -5.76
CA GLY A 79 -6.34 -0.65 -5.03
C GLY A 79 -6.14 -1.86 -5.95
N ALA A 80 -7.11 -2.12 -6.83
CA ALA A 80 -7.04 -3.21 -7.79
C ALA A 80 -5.85 -3.04 -8.75
N ARG A 81 -5.61 -1.82 -9.23
CA ARG A 81 -4.45 -1.53 -10.11
C ARG A 81 -3.12 -1.76 -9.38
N LYS A 82 -3.02 -1.34 -8.13
CA LYS A 82 -1.82 -1.54 -7.33
C LYS A 82 -1.52 -3.01 -7.13
N LYS A 83 -2.54 -3.79 -6.78
CA LYS A 83 -2.41 -5.25 -6.63
C LYS A 83 -2.03 -5.92 -7.94
N ALA A 84 -2.66 -5.53 -9.04
CA ALA A 84 -2.37 -6.07 -10.36
C ALA A 84 -0.92 -5.80 -10.77
N ARG A 85 -0.41 -4.60 -10.48
CA ARG A 85 0.98 -4.25 -10.76
C ARG A 85 1.95 -5.13 -9.95
N ILE A 86 1.66 -5.32 -8.68
CA ILE A 86 2.47 -6.16 -7.79
C ILE A 86 2.50 -7.61 -8.31
N ALA A 87 1.35 -8.16 -8.65
CA ALA A 87 1.24 -9.53 -9.18
C ALA A 87 1.97 -9.67 -10.52
N ARG A 88 1.88 -8.67 -11.38
CA ARG A 88 2.52 -8.67 -12.69
C ARG A 88 4.04 -8.67 -12.58
N VAL A 89 4.58 -7.89 -11.66
CA VAL A 89 6.02 -7.83 -11.40
C VAL A 89 6.54 -9.20 -10.96
N LEU A 90 5.83 -9.87 -10.05
CA LEU A 90 6.22 -11.21 -9.60
C LEU A 90 6.13 -12.23 -10.73
N LYS A 91 5.04 -12.20 -11.50
CA LYS A 91 4.85 -13.10 -12.64
C LYS A 91 5.98 -12.95 -13.64
N LYS A 92 6.38 -11.71 -13.96
CA LYS A 92 7.48 -11.43 -14.86
C LYS A 92 8.82 -11.94 -14.32
N ALA A 93 9.05 -11.79 -13.01
CA ALA A 93 10.29 -12.25 -12.37
C ALA A 93 10.40 -13.78 -12.34
N THR A 94 9.28 -14.47 -12.28
CA THR A 94 9.24 -15.96 -12.22
C THR A 94 9.03 -16.63 -13.57
N ALA A 95 8.75 -15.87 -14.62
CA ALA A 95 8.51 -16.38 -15.98
C ALA A 95 9.80 -16.53 -16.76
N ALA A 96 10.75 -17.25 -16.22
CA ALA A 96 12.03 -17.47 -16.90
C ALA A 96 11.97 -18.66 -17.84
#